data_a7e23dd8a0ba912bf93688a369c890d0
#
_entry.id   a7e23dd8a0ba912bf93688a369c890d0
#
_cell.length_a   1.000
_cell.length_b   1.000
_cell.length_c   1.000
_cell.angle_alpha   90.00
_cell.angle_beta   90.00
_cell.angle_gamma   90.00
#
_symmetry.space_group_name_H-M   'P 1'
#
loop_
_entity.id
_entity.type
_entity.pdbx_description
1 polymer ?
#
loop_
_entity_poly.entity_id
_entity_poly.type
_entity_poly.pdbx_seq_one_letter_code
_entity_poly.pdbx_strand_id
1 'polypeptide(L)'
;LNTAAVHFEMKNYTECVSTCNKAIDVGRENRADFKHIAKALARMGNAYRKSGDLKNAKMAYEKALTEHRTPDYKLCLSEIEVEFKKSEELAYVNPEIAEEEKLKGNNFFKSGDFSNAVKTYTEAIKRNPTDPKIYSNRAACFTKLMSFDLAIKDCDKCIELEPNFVKA
;
A
#
# COMPACT_ATOMS: atom_id res chain seq x y z
N LEU A 1 -3.82 31.09 0.90
CA LEU A 1 -4.31 29.90 0.17
C LEU A 1 -4.17 30.02 -1.35
N ASN A 2 -4.42 31.19 -1.95
CA ASN A 2 -4.28 31.38 -3.41
C ASN A 2 -2.83 31.19 -3.86
N THR A 3 -1.85 31.73 -3.12
CA THR A 3 -0.41 31.54 -3.38
C THR A 3 -0.03 30.05 -3.36
N ALA A 4 -0.56 29.28 -2.40
CA ALA A 4 -0.33 27.85 -2.34
C ALA A 4 -0.93 27.11 -3.56
N ALA A 5 -2.06 27.60 -4.11
CA ALA A 5 -2.62 27.05 -5.35
C ALA A 5 -1.69 27.29 -6.55
N VAL A 6 -1.13 28.49 -6.67
CA VAL A 6 -0.17 28.80 -7.72
C VAL A 6 1.06 27.90 -7.64
N HIS A 7 1.65 27.74 -6.46
CA HIS A 7 2.78 26.82 -6.27
C HIS A 7 2.43 25.38 -6.65
N PHE A 8 1.21 24.92 -6.34
CA PHE A 8 0.75 23.60 -6.70
C PHE A 8 0.68 23.42 -8.23
N GLU A 9 0.09 24.38 -8.95
CA GLU A 9 0.00 24.34 -10.42
C GLU A 9 1.38 24.41 -11.08
N MET A 10 2.31 25.17 -10.48
CA MET A 10 3.71 25.21 -10.90
C MET A 10 4.51 23.96 -10.54
N LYS A 11 3.88 22.95 -9.91
CA LYS A 11 4.51 21.72 -9.38
C LYS A 11 5.58 21.95 -8.32
N ASN A 12 5.62 23.14 -7.72
CA ASN A 12 6.49 23.50 -6.61
C ASN A 12 5.87 23.02 -5.29
N TYR A 13 5.86 21.70 -5.08
CA TYR A 13 5.11 21.08 -3.98
C TYR A 13 5.66 21.45 -2.60
N THR A 14 6.97 21.62 -2.47
CA THR A 14 7.62 22.06 -1.22
C THR A 14 7.14 23.43 -0.78
N GLU A 15 7.13 24.39 -1.70
CA GLU A 15 6.65 25.76 -1.46
C GLU A 15 5.14 25.78 -1.23
N CYS A 16 4.40 24.91 -1.91
CA CYS A 16 2.97 24.74 -1.67
C CYS A 16 2.72 24.30 -0.23
N VAL A 17 3.42 23.28 0.26
CA VAL A 17 3.32 22.78 1.64
C VAL A 17 3.71 23.87 2.65
N SER A 18 4.84 24.56 2.44
CA SER A 18 5.29 25.67 3.30
C SER A 18 4.25 26.78 3.38
N THR A 19 3.69 27.17 2.25
CA THR A 19 2.65 28.22 2.17
C THR A 19 1.34 27.77 2.83
N CYS A 20 0.97 26.48 2.70
CA CYS A 20 -0.20 25.93 3.40
C CYS A 20 0.01 25.94 4.92
N ASN A 21 1.19 25.57 5.43
CA ASN A 21 1.49 25.62 6.86
C ASN A 21 1.36 27.03 7.40
N LYS A 22 1.97 28.03 6.75
CA LYS A 22 1.81 29.45 7.14
C LYS A 22 0.33 29.88 7.14
N ALA A 23 -0.45 29.44 6.16
CA ALA A 23 -1.87 29.77 6.09
C ALA A 23 -2.67 29.13 7.23
N ILE A 24 -2.30 27.91 7.66
CA ILE A 24 -2.92 27.21 8.79
C ILE A 24 -2.58 27.95 10.10
N ASP A 25 -1.31 28.31 10.32
CA ASP A 25 -0.87 29.01 11.52
C ASP A 25 -1.55 30.35 11.66
N VAL A 26 -1.50 31.20 10.63
CA VAL A 26 -2.20 32.49 10.60
C VAL A 26 -3.72 32.31 10.75
N GLY A 27 -4.29 31.28 10.13
CA GLY A 27 -5.71 30.98 10.26
C GLY A 27 -6.11 30.65 11.70
N ARG A 28 -5.30 29.85 12.41
CA ARG A 28 -5.54 29.50 13.81
C ARG A 28 -5.40 30.71 14.74
N GLU A 29 -4.36 31.53 14.56
CA GLU A 29 -4.15 32.74 15.32
C GLU A 29 -5.32 33.74 15.18
N ASN A 30 -5.89 33.85 13.97
CA ASN A 30 -6.99 34.76 13.66
C ASN A 30 -8.38 34.11 13.75
N ARG A 31 -8.50 32.92 14.34
CA ARG A 31 -9.75 32.18 14.50
C ARG A 31 -10.53 32.02 13.19
N ALA A 32 -9.83 31.73 12.10
CA ALA A 32 -10.46 31.46 10.80
C ALA A 32 -11.41 30.25 10.86
N ASP A 33 -12.42 30.26 9.99
CA ASP A 33 -13.35 29.14 9.85
C ASP A 33 -12.56 27.83 9.58
N PHE A 34 -12.92 26.78 10.30
CA PHE A 34 -12.34 25.43 10.18
C PHE A 34 -12.34 24.92 8.74
N LYS A 35 -13.30 25.34 7.92
CA LYS A 35 -13.32 25.02 6.47
C LYS A 35 -12.09 25.56 5.73
N HIS A 36 -11.59 26.72 6.10
CA HIS A 36 -10.39 27.31 5.48
C HIS A 36 -9.13 26.55 5.90
N ILE A 37 -9.06 26.14 7.16
CA ILE A 37 -7.96 25.32 7.68
C ILE A 37 -7.98 23.96 7.01
N ALA A 38 -9.14 23.31 6.92
CA ALA A 38 -9.30 22.03 6.24
C ALA A 38 -8.93 22.10 4.76
N LYS A 39 -9.29 23.20 4.06
CA LYS A 39 -8.91 23.43 2.66
C LYS A 39 -7.40 23.58 2.48
N ALA A 40 -6.71 24.22 3.43
CA ALA A 40 -5.25 24.31 3.42
C ALA A 40 -4.60 22.95 3.63
N LEU A 41 -5.09 22.17 4.61
CA LEU A 41 -4.63 20.83 4.90
C LEU A 41 -4.86 19.87 3.71
N ALA A 42 -6.03 19.92 3.06
CA ALA A 42 -6.32 19.12 1.88
C ALA A 42 -5.40 19.47 0.70
N ARG A 43 -5.09 20.77 0.49
CA ARG A 43 -4.13 21.19 -0.54
C ARG A 43 -2.72 20.70 -0.23
N MET A 44 -2.32 20.75 1.03
CA MET A 44 -1.05 20.19 1.49
C MET A 44 -1.00 18.66 1.26
N GLY A 45 -2.10 17.96 1.54
CA GLY A 45 -2.24 16.53 1.25
C GLY A 45 -2.07 16.22 -0.24
N ASN A 46 -2.69 17.01 -1.12
CA ASN A 46 -2.50 16.88 -2.56
C ASN A 46 -1.06 17.12 -2.98
N ALA A 47 -0.38 18.12 -2.41
CA ALA A 47 1.02 18.40 -2.72
C ALA A 47 1.93 17.23 -2.31
N TYR A 48 1.73 16.67 -1.13
CA TYR A 48 2.45 15.47 -0.69
C TYR A 48 2.17 14.25 -1.58
N ARG A 49 0.89 14.02 -1.95
CA ARG A 49 0.53 12.93 -2.86
C ARG A 49 1.25 13.06 -4.20
N LYS A 50 1.29 14.28 -4.78
CA LYS A 50 1.96 14.56 -6.06
C LYS A 50 3.48 14.49 -5.99
N SER A 51 4.08 14.76 -4.83
CA SER A 51 5.51 14.57 -4.59
C SER A 51 5.90 13.12 -4.24
N GLY A 52 4.93 12.22 -4.10
CA GLY A 52 5.17 10.82 -3.74
C GLY A 52 5.25 10.55 -2.23
N ASP A 53 5.09 11.57 -1.39
CA ASP A 53 5.08 11.43 0.06
C ASP A 53 3.68 11.02 0.56
N LEU A 54 3.30 9.77 0.30
CA LEU A 54 1.98 9.25 0.61
C LEU A 54 1.69 9.21 2.11
N LYS A 55 2.72 9.06 2.94
CA LYS A 55 2.59 9.07 4.40
C LYS A 55 2.12 10.42 4.91
N ASN A 56 2.78 11.50 4.50
CA ASN A 56 2.40 12.85 4.88
C ASN A 56 1.10 13.29 4.20
N ALA A 57 0.82 12.81 2.98
CA ALA A 57 -0.46 13.02 2.32
C ALA A 57 -1.63 12.46 3.14
N LYS A 58 -1.53 11.22 3.62
CA LYS A 58 -2.51 10.58 4.51
C LYS A 58 -2.75 11.41 5.77
N MET A 59 -1.67 11.77 6.49
CA MET A 59 -1.75 12.58 7.71
C MET A 59 -2.42 13.94 7.49
N ALA A 60 -2.17 14.57 6.35
CA ALA A 60 -2.76 15.86 6.02
C ALA A 60 -4.28 15.75 5.79
N TYR A 61 -4.75 14.70 5.11
CA TYR A 61 -6.17 14.46 4.90
C TYR A 61 -6.90 14.01 6.16
N GLU A 62 -6.25 13.22 7.04
CA GLU A 62 -6.79 12.88 8.36
C GLU A 62 -7.03 14.15 9.19
N LYS A 63 -6.06 15.07 9.21
CA LYS A 63 -6.20 16.38 9.86
C LYS A 63 -7.29 17.24 9.20
N ALA A 64 -7.38 17.24 7.87
CA ALA A 64 -8.43 17.97 7.16
C ALA A 64 -9.83 17.49 7.55
N LEU A 65 -10.02 16.17 7.70
CA LEU A 65 -11.27 15.56 8.13
C LEU A 65 -11.61 15.85 9.60
N THR A 66 -10.60 16.08 10.46
CA THR A 66 -10.81 16.50 11.85
C THR A 66 -11.34 17.92 11.92
N GLU A 67 -10.81 18.82 11.08
CA GLU A 67 -11.24 20.21 11.03
C GLU A 67 -12.60 20.37 10.34
N HIS A 68 -12.81 19.69 9.22
CA HIS A 68 -14.07 19.73 8.47
C HIS A 68 -14.31 18.45 7.68
N ARG A 69 -15.36 17.72 8.06
CA ARG A 69 -15.71 16.45 7.39
C ARG A 69 -16.46 16.71 6.08
N THR A 70 -15.87 16.26 4.97
CA THR A 70 -16.51 16.25 3.66
C THR A 70 -16.39 14.88 3.00
N PRO A 71 -17.36 14.48 2.16
CA PRO A 71 -17.25 13.23 1.38
C PRO A 71 -16.00 13.21 0.50
N ASP A 72 -15.63 14.35 -0.10
CA ASP A 72 -14.47 14.48 -0.98
C ASP A 72 -13.15 14.18 -0.25
N TYR A 73 -12.98 14.72 0.96
CA TYR A 73 -11.76 14.44 1.74
C TYR A 73 -11.68 13.00 2.19
N LYS A 74 -12.84 12.37 2.49
CA LYS A 74 -12.91 10.95 2.84
C LYS A 74 -12.53 10.08 1.63
N LEU A 75 -13.00 10.44 0.45
CA LEU A 75 -12.65 9.74 -0.79
C LEU A 75 -11.15 9.86 -1.08
N CYS A 76 -10.58 11.08 -1.04
CA CYS A 76 -9.16 11.30 -1.23
C CYS A 76 -8.30 10.51 -0.22
N LEU A 77 -8.70 10.47 1.05
CA LEU A 77 -8.00 9.69 2.07
C LEU A 77 -8.01 8.19 1.72
N SER A 78 -9.17 7.65 1.34
CA SER A 78 -9.31 6.25 0.94
C SER A 78 -8.41 5.88 -0.25
N GLU A 79 -8.35 6.76 -1.26
CA GLU A 79 -7.45 6.57 -2.42
C GLU A 79 -5.97 6.57 -1.99
N ILE A 80 -5.57 7.52 -1.14
CA ILE A 80 -4.20 7.61 -0.65
C ILE A 80 -3.83 6.38 0.19
N GLU A 81 -4.76 5.85 0.99
CA GLU A 81 -4.52 4.63 1.78
C GLU A 81 -4.25 3.42 0.88
N VAL A 82 -4.98 3.29 -0.21
CA VAL A 82 -4.75 2.23 -1.21
C VAL A 82 -3.38 2.40 -1.89
N GLU A 83 -3.04 3.63 -2.31
CA GLU A 83 -1.74 3.94 -2.93
C GLU A 83 -0.58 3.68 -1.95
N PHE A 84 -0.73 4.10 -0.70
CA PHE A 84 0.27 3.92 0.35
C PHE A 84 0.52 2.43 0.61
N LYS A 85 -0.54 1.65 0.81
CA LYS A 85 -0.44 0.20 0.99
C LYS A 85 0.26 -0.47 -0.18
N LYS A 86 -0.11 -0.11 -1.41
CA LYS A 86 0.53 -0.64 -2.62
C LYS A 86 2.02 -0.28 -2.69
N SER A 87 2.38 0.93 -2.27
CA SER A 87 3.79 1.35 -2.25
C SER A 87 4.60 0.58 -1.20
N GLU A 88 4.02 0.30 -0.03
CA GLU A 88 4.65 -0.54 1.00
C GLU A 88 4.82 -1.99 0.51
N GLU A 89 3.81 -2.55 -0.14
CA GLU A 89 3.89 -3.90 -0.73
C GLU A 89 5.00 -3.98 -1.79
N LEU A 90 5.12 -2.97 -2.66
CA LEU A 90 6.18 -2.91 -3.66
C LEU A 90 7.58 -2.74 -3.04
N ALA A 91 7.70 -1.93 -1.99
CA ALA A 91 8.95 -1.75 -1.27
C ALA A 91 9.39 -3.03 -0.52
N TYR A 92 8.43 -3.90 -0.20
CA TYR A 92 8.69 -5.19 0.46
C TYR A 92 9.21 -6.26 -0.50
N VAL A 93 9.03 -6.08 -1.81
CA VAL A 93 9.46 -7.04 -2.83
C VAL A 93 10.99 -7.18 -2.83
N ASN A 94 11.46 -8.42 -2.66
CA ASN A 94 12.87 -8.80 -2.71
C ASN A 94 12.98 -10.25 -3.21
N PRO A 95 13.29 -10.46 -4.49
CA PRO A 95 13.35 -11.80 -5.08
C PRO A 95 14.41 -12.72 -4.46
N GLU A 96 15.52 -12.18 -3.94
CA GLU A 96 16.56 -12.98 -3.30
C GLU A 96 16.05 -13.58 -1.99
N ILE A 97 15.44 -12.75 -1.13
CA ILE A 97 14.81 -13.22 0.12
C ILE A 97 13.64 -14.18 -0.20
N ALA A 98 12.88 -13.93 -1.27
CA ALA A 98 11.82 -14.83 -1.70
C ALA A 98 12.36 -16.24 -2.03
N GLU A 99 13.49 -16.32 -2.70
CA GLU A 99 14.13 -17.60 -3.03
C GLU A 99 14.59 -18.35 -1.76
N GLU A 100 15.19 -17.62 -0.81
CA GLU A 100 15.57 -18.21 0.49
C GLU A 100 14.36 -18.78 1.24
N GLU A 101 13.28 -18.00 1.33
CA GLU A 101 12.04 -18.44 1.99
C GLU A 101 11.39 -19.62 1.25
N LYS A 102 11.43 -19.63 -0.10
CA LYS A 102 10.98 -20.77 -0.90
C LYS A 102 11.78 -22.02 -0.60
N LEU A 103 13.09 -21.92 -0.49
CA LEU A 103 13.96 -23.07 -0.14
C LEU A 103 13.67 -23.58 1.27
N LYS A 104 13.48 -22.72 2.26
CA LYS A 104 13.04 -23.11 3.60
C LYS A 104 11.69 -23.84 3.55
N GLY A 105 10.72 -23.30 2.79
CA GLY A 105 9.43 -23.94 2.56
C GLY A 105 9.55 -25.34 1.96
N ASN A 106 10.43 -25.53 0.97
CA ASN A 106 10.71 -26.83 0.38
C ASN A 106 11.27 -27.83 1.40
N ASN A 107 12.10 -27.38 2.33
CA ASN A 107 12.64 -28.23 3.39
C ASN A 107 11.54 -28.65 4.39
N PHE A 108 10.67 -27.72 4.81
CA PHE A 108 9.50 -28.03 5.65
C PHE A 108 8.54 -28.98 4.94
N PHE A 109 8.30 -28.79 3.65
CA PHE A 109 7.47 -29.70 2.87
C PHE A 109 8.03 -31.11 2.83
N LYS A 110 9.34 -31.28 2.61
CA LYS A 110 10.03 -32.57 2.62
C LYS A 110 9.98 -33.27 3.97
N SER A 111 10.02 -32.53 5.07
CA SER A 111 9.90 -33.04 6.44
C SER A 111 8.46 -33.36 6.86
N GLY A 112 7.46 -33.03 6.03
CA GLY A 112 6.05 -33.23 6.34
C GLY A 112 5.43 -32.10 7.21
N ASP A 113 6.20 -31.07 7.51
CA ASP A 113 5.71 -29.91 8.26
C ASP A 113 5.02 -28.88 7.33
N PHE A 114 3.85 -29.29 6.84
CA PHE A 114 3.10 -28.50 5.86
C PHE A 114 2.64 -27.14 6.42
N SER A 115 2.39 -27.05 7.73
CA SER A 115 1.98 -25.82 8.38
C SER A 115 3.07 -24.74 8.34
N ASN A 116 4.32 -25.09 8.64
CA ASN A 116 5.44 -24.16 8.55
C ASN A 116 5.84 -23.92 7.10
N ALA A 117 5.71 -24.90 6.20
CA ALA A 117 5.88 -24.69 4.77
C ALA A 117 4.93 -23.63 4.22
N VAL A 118 3.64 -23.64 4.58
CA VAL A 118 2.67 -22.60 4.20
C VAL A 118 3.10 -21.22 4.67
N LYS A 119 3.60 -21.08 5.91
CA LYS A 119 4.06 -19.78 6.44
C LYS A 119 5.24 -19.23 5.64
N THR A 120 6.24 -20.06 5.38
CA THR A 120 7.43 -19.64 4.62
C THR A 120 7.11 -19.33 3.16
N TYR A 121 6.28 -20.14 2.49
CA TYR A 121 5.82 -19.81 1.14
C TYR A 121 4.97 -18.54 1.11
N THR A 122 4.17 -18.29 2.16
CA THR A 122 3.40 -17.04 2.26
C THR A 122 4.32 -15.81 2.36
N GLU A 123 5.41 -15.93 3.11
CA GLU A 123 6.43 -14.87 3.16
C GLU A 123 7.15 -14.72 1.81
N ALA A 124 7.51 -15.83 1.19
CA ALA A 124 8.12 -15.83 -0.14
C ALA A 124 7.23 -15.13 -1.19
N ILE A 125 5.91 -15.37 -1.16
CA ILE A 125 4.94 -14.69 -2.05
C ILE A 125 4.90 -13.18 -1.80
N LYS A 126 4.96 -12.72 -0.54
CA LYS A 126 5.03 -11.28 -0.24
C LYS A 126 6.30 -10.64 -0.80
N ARG A 127 7.41 -11.37 -0.80
CA ARG A 127 8.71 -10.94 -1.33
C ARG A 127 8.81 -11.02 -2.85
N ASN A 128 8.10 -11.97 -3.46
CA ASN A 128 8.00 -12.11 -4.92
C ASN A 128 6.61 -12.62 -5.33
N PRO A 129 5.64 -11.72 -5.50
CA PRO A 129 4.26 -12.10 -5.83
C PRO A 129 4.08 -12.57 -7.29
N THR A 130 5.12 -12.56 -8.10
CA THR A 130 5.07 -12.90 -9.53
C THR A 130 5.68 -14.25 -9.85
N ASP A 131 6.23 -15.00 -8.87
CA ASP A 131 6.76 -16.35 -9.10
C ASP A 131 5.64 -17.42 -8.96
N PRO A 132 5.15 -18.02 -10.07
CA PRO A 132 4.09 -19.02 -10.03
C PRO A 132 4.48 -20.27 -9.26
N LYS A 133 5.77 -20.61 -9.19
CA LYS A 133 6.28 -21.81 -8.50
C LYS A 133 5.98 -21.77 -7.00
N ILE A 134 6.01 -20.60 -6.38
CA ILE A 134 5.76 -20.45 -4.95
C ILE A 134 4.28 -20.75 -4.64
N TYR A 135 3.37 -20.25 -5.48
CA TYR A 135 1.94 -20.54 -5.36
C TYR A 135 1.64 -22.03 -5.56
N SER A 136 2.21 -22.68 -6.58
CA SER A 136 2.05 -24.11 -6.81
C SER A 136 2.56 -24.94 -5.62
N ASN A 137 3.71 -24.58 -5.03
CA ASN A 137 4.25 -25.27 -3.87
C ASN A 137 3.35 -25.09 -2.64
N ARG A 138 2.79 -23.87 -2.43
CA ARG A 138 1.87 -23.59 -1.33
C ARG A 138 0.53 -24.32 -1.53
N ALA A 139 0.02 -24.40 -2.76
CA ALA A 139 -1.17 -25.18 -3.10
C ALA A 139 -0.99 -26.67 -2.74
N ALA A 140 0.17 -27.24 -3.02
CA ALA A 140 0.49 -28.60 -2.62
C ALA A 140 0.46 -28.79 -1.09
N CYS A 141 0.94 -27.81 -0.31
CA CYS A 141 0.82 -27.84 1.15
C CYS A 141 -0.64 -27.77 1.60
N PHE A 142 -1.44 -26.87 1.03
CA PHE A 142 -2.86 -26.75 1.36
C PHE A 142 -3.63 -28.04 1.04
N THR A 143 -3.30 -28.73 -0.06
CA THR A 143 -3.87 -30.03 -0.40
C THR A 143 -3.54 -31.07 0.68
N LYS A 144 -2.29 -31.12 1.19
CA LYS A 144 -1.89 -32.01 2.28
C LYS A 144 -2.60 -31.69 3.60
N LEU A 145 -2.93 -30.41 3.82
CA LEU A 145 -3.69 -29.94 4.99
C LEU A 145 -5.21 -30.00 4.79
N MET A 146 -5.71 -30.59 3.70
CA MET A 146 -7.13 -30.68 3.33
C MET A 146 -7.83 -29.32 3.20
N SER A 147 -7.07 -28.26 2.96
CA SER A 147 -7.58 -26.88 2.77
C SER A 147 -7.78 -26.60 1.28
N PHE A 148 -8.68 -27.34 0.65
CA PHE A 148 -8.84 -27.39 -0.80
C PHE A 148 -9.21 -26.04 -1.43
N ASP A 149 -10.04 -25.22 -0.75
CA ASP A 149 -10.42 -23.89 -1.25
C ASP A 149 -9.21 -22.94 -1.37
N LEU A 150 -8.25 -23.07 -0.46
CA LEU A 150 -7.02 -22.28 -0.51
C LEU A 150 -6.05 -22.81 -1.58
N ALA A 151 -6.01 -24.14 -1.75
CA ALA A 151 -5.21 -24.76 -2.81
C ALA A 151 -5.70 -24.29 -4.19
N ILE A 152 -7.02 -24.31 -4.43
CA ILE A 152 -7.62 -23.86 -5.70
C ILE A 152 -7.25 -22.40 -5.99
N LYS A 153 -7.39 -21.50 -5.00
CA LYS A 153 -7.02 -20.08 -5.17
C LYS A 153 -5.55 -19.90 -5.57
N ASP A 154 -4.65 -20.68 -5.00
CA ASP A 154 -3.24 -20.63 -5.35
C ASP A 154 -2.98 -21.19 -6.74
N CYS A 155 -3.67 -22.28 -7.14
CA CYS A 155 -3.61 -22.80 -8.50
C CYS A 155 -4.13 -21.79 -9.53
N ASP A 156 -5.27 -21.15 -9.26
CA ASP A 156 -5.83 -20.10 -10.13
C ASP A 156 -4.82 -18.96 -10.31
N LYS A 157 -4.18 -18.53 -9.21
CA LYS A 157 -3.15 -17.50 -9.27
C LYS A 157 -1.91 -17.93 -10.03
N CYS A 158 -1.53 -19.19 -9.92
CA CYS A 158 -0.43 -19.77 -10.68
C CYS A 158 -0.71 -19.74 -12.19
N ILE A 159 -1.93 -20.13 -12.60
CA ILE A 159 -2.36 -20.12 -14.01
C ILE A 159 -2.49 -18.68 -14.54
N GLU A 160 -2.97 -17.74 -13.72
CA GLU A 160 -3.02 -16.32 -14.08
C GLU A 160 -1.62 -15.76 -14.40
N LEU A 161 -0.61 -16.13 -13.60
CA LEU A 161 0.77 -15.67 -13.77
C LEU A 161 1.48 -16.36 -14.94
N GLU A 162 1.24 -17.66 -15.13
CA GLU A 162 1.83 -18.46 -16.18
C GLU A 162 0.81 -19.48 -16.72
N PRO A 163 0.06 -19.16 -17.78
CA PRO A 163 -1.03 -20.01 -18.30
C PRO A 163 -0.59 -21.41 -18.74
N ASN A 164 0.70 -21.61 -19.04
CA ASN A 164 1.25 -22.89 -19.46
C ASN A 164 1.94 -23.66 -18.32
N PHE A 165 1.71 -23.26 -17.07
CA PHE A 165 2.35 -23.91 -15.92
C PHE A 165 1.72 -25.26 -15.61
N VAL A 166 2.36 -26.34 -16.04
CA VAL A 166 1.84 -27.72 -16.00
C VAL A 166 1.64 -28.29 -14.58
N LYS A 167 2.18 -27.63 -13.54
CA LYS A 167 2.08 -28.09 -12.14
C LYS A 167 1.02 -27.37 -11.31
N ALA A 168 0.22 -26.50 -11.93
CA ALA A 168 -0.85 -25.80 -11.25
C ALA A 168 -2.06 -26.68 -10.99
#